data_fc54b60a3d499a7948e3cff562fec4e9
#
_entry.id   fc54b60a3d499a7948e3cff562fec4e9
#
_cell.length_a   1.000
_cell.length_b   1.000
_cell.length_c   1.000
_cell.angle_alpha   90.00
_cell.angle_beta   90.00
_cell.angle_gamma   90.00
#
_symmetry.space_group_name_H-M   'P 1'
#
loop_
_entity.id
_entity.type
_entity.pdbx_description
1 polymer ?
#
loop_
_entity_poly.entity_id
_entity_poly.type
_entity_poly.pdbx_seq_one_letter_code
_entity_poly.pdbx_strand_id
1 'polypeptide(L)'
;MMDFYNGWLEESIRIEKTVNEAPRVARGKSLNWVRTRQDSRAALMIAPETGFPTGGSLLMRAEIPVGWHTGKHIHGEEAIYIERGEGFLLLDEKRYDFRRATVFHIPYRSTHQLFNTGNEPVSYLSGLAWHLEAFIYMGHMEQIEDAGQNDSAGLAKVPREESQYWPTDGRRISIHEEQFDLSTETKHGATYFLMGRSGKQNGFKATAVAISSIFVDLPHSKSHSHAHPEAYLYALQGSGYSEIGGKRYEWDQGDAIHVPPGMMHHQHFNPTDHDMRELRFEYGIRYWIVDQWKGYTTIDRHMKATHLDD
;
A
#
# COMPACT_ATOMS: atom_id res chain seq x y z
N MET A 1 -43.10 -9.14 -2.00
CA MET A 1 -41.84 -9.36 -1.25
C MET A 1 -40.84 -9.92 -2.24
N MET A 2 -39.73 -9.25 -2.50
CA MET A 2 -38.66 -9.75 -3.36
C MET A 2 -38.04 -10.98 -2.69
N ASP A 3 -37.87 -12.09 -3.41
CA ASP A 3 -37.17 -13.25 -2.89
C ASP A 3 -35.67 -12.97 -2.82
N PHE A 4 -34.91 -13.72 -2.01
CA PHE A 4 -33.50 -13.48 -1.77
C PHE A 4 -32.66 -13.59 -3.04
N TYR A 5 -33.02 -14.47 -3.99
CA TYR A 5 -32.23 -14.67 -5.21
C TYR A 5 -32.33 -13.48 -6.17
N ASN A 6 -33.54 -12.95 -6.38
CA ASN A 6 -33.72 -11.71 -7.14
C ASN A 6 -33.00 -10.53 -6.49
N GLY A 7 -32.99 -10.47 -5.14
CA GLY A 7 -32.16 -9.48 -4.40
C GLY A 7 -30.68 -9.60 -4.72
N TRP A 8 -30.13 -10.79 -4.81
CA TRP A 8 -28.71 -10.99 -5.19
C TRP A 8 -28.42 -10.61 -6.65
N LEU A 9 -29.34 -10.86 -7.57
CA LEU A 9 -29.20 -10.44 -8.97
C LEU A 9 -29.16 -8.91 -9.08
N GLU A 10 -30.05 -8.22 -8.40
CA GLU A 10 -30.05 -6.75 -8.35
C GLU A 10 -28.78 -6.19 -7.70
N GLU A 11 -28.34 -6.80 -6.60
CA GLU A 11 -27.10 -6.41 -5.93
C GLU A 11 -25.87 -6.59 -6.84
N SER A 12 -25.81 -7.67 -7.62
CA SER A 12 -24.74 -7.91 -8.59
C SER A 12 -24.66 -6.78 -9.63
N ILE A 13 -25.80 -6.36 -10.16
CA ILE A 13 -25.88 -5.23 -11.11
C ILE A 13 -25.43 -3.93 -10.45
N ARG A 14 -25.85 -3.70 -9.20
CA ARG A 14 -25.45 -2.52 -8.43
C ARG A 14 -23.94 -2.48 -8.18
N ILE A 15 -23.35 -3.62 -7.81
CA ILE A 15 -21.89 -3.74 -7.58
C ILE A 15 -21.14 -3.42 -8.87
N GLU A 16 -21.51 -4.03 -10.00
CA GLU A 16 -20.88 -3.79 -11.28
C GLU A 16 -20.95 -2.30 -11.67
N LYS A 17 -22.12 -1.70 -11.55
CA LYS A 17 -22.31 -0.26 -11.80
C LYS A 17 -21.40 0.59 -10.90
N THR A 18 -21.40 0.32 -9.58
CA THR A 18 -20.58 1.04 -8.60
C THR A 18 -19.10 0.96 -8.97
N VAL A 19 -18.60 -0.23 -9.31
CA VAL A 19 -17.21 -0.41 -9.71
C VAL A 19 -16.90 0.35 -11.01
N ASN A 20 -17.79 0.32 -12.01
CA ASN A 20 -17.54 0.96 -13.31
C ASN A 20 -17.58 2.51 -13.26
N GLU A 21 -18.37 3.09 -12.36
CA GLU A 21 -18.57 4.54 -12.23
C GLU A 21 -17.62 5.22 -11.22
N ALA A 22 -16.99 4.45 -10.35
CA ALA A 22 -16.14 4.98 -9.29
C ALA A 22 -14.87 5.67 -9.81
N PRO A 23 -14.30 6.61 -9.04
CA PRO A 23 -13.01 7.22 -9.34
C PRO A 23 -11.89 6.16 -9.38
N ARG A 24 -10.82 6.48 -10.13
CA ARG A 24 -9.62 5.62 -10.22
C ARG A 24 -8.37 6.30 -9.66
N VAL A 25 -8.41 7.60 -9.42
CA VAL A 25 -7.26 8.36 -8.92
C VAL A 25 -7.67 9.21 -7.73
N ALA A 26 -7.00 8.97 -6.61
CA ALA A 26 -7.03 9.84 -5.44
C ALA A 26 -5.94 10.90 -5.58
N ARG A 27 -6.33 12.18 -5.62
CA ARG A 27 -5.41 13.29 -5.86
C ARG A 27 -4.67 13.69 -4.58
N GLY A 28 -3.35 13.50 -4.56
CA GLY A 28 -2.50 13.83 -3.42
C GLY A 28 -2.56 15.30 -3.00
N LYS A 29 -2.81 16.21 -3.95
CA LYS A 29 -2.92 17.66 -3.69
C LYS A 29 -4.26 18.09 -3.06
N SER A 30 -5.28 17.24 -3.08
CA SER A 30 -6.64 17.56 -2.59
C SER A 30 -7.11 16.64 -1.46
N LEU A 31 -6.19 16.05 -0.71
CA LEU A 31 -6.51 15.18 0.41
C LEU A 31 -7.22 15.94 1.54
N ASN A 32 -8.24 15.30 2.10
CA ASN A 32 -8.91 15.81 3.30
C ASN A 32 -8.15 15.38 4.55
N TRP A 33 -7.28 16.26 5.04
CA TRP A 33 -6.45 16.01 6.20
C TRP A 33 -7.23 16.21 7.50
N VAL A 34 -7.13 15.24 8.40
CA VAL A 34 -7.74 15.27 9.73
C VAL A 34 -6.71 14.91 10.79
N ARG A 35 -6.98 15.32 12.03
CA ARG A 35 -6.29 14.80 13.21
C ARG A 35 -7.12 13.64 13.77
N THR A 36 -6.45 12.55 14.11
CA THR A 36 -7.03 11.39 14.77
C THR A 36 -6.38 11.17 16.14
N ARG A 37 -6.80 10.17 16.88
CA ARG A 37 -6.07 9.72 18.08
C ARG A 37 -4.73 9.09 17.70
N GLN A 38 -4.67 8.47 16.52
CA GLN A 38 -3.48 7.80 16.04
C GLN A 38 -2.46 8.75 15.42
N ASP A 39 -2.91 9.76 14.68
CA ASP A 39 -2.05 10.62 13.90
C ASP A 39 -2.34 12.09 14.12
N SER A 40 -1.29 12.90 14.23
CA SER A 40 -1.43 14.36 14.29
C SER A 40 -2.02 14.91 12.99
N ARG A 41 -1.82 14.22 11.87
CA ARG A 41 -2.34 14.56 10.54
C ARG A 41 -2.40 13.33 9.67
N ALA A 42 -3.60 12.92 9.25
CA ALA A 42 -3.83 11.78 8.37
C ALA A 42 -4.91 12.09 7.34
N ALA A 43 -4.86 11.40 6.20
CA ALA A 43 -5.88 11.49 5.16
C ALA A 43 -6.08 10.12 4.49
N LEU A 44 -7.32 9.69 4.36
CA LEU A 44 -7.66 8.56 3.51
C LEU A 44 -7.50 8.96 2.05
N MET A 45 -6.76 8.16 1.29
CA MET A 45 -6.60 8.33 -0.15
C MET A 45 -7.60 7.45 -0.90
N ILE A 46 -7.51 6.15 -0.73
CA ILE A 46 -8.40 5.15 -1.34
C ILE A 46 -9.05 4.37 -0.21
N ALA A 47 -10.37 4.50 -0.07
CA ALA A 47 -11.18 3.82 0.92
C ALA A 47 -12.67 3.94 0.53
N PRO A 48 -13.57 3.10 1.08
CA PRO A 48 -15.00 3.29 0.90
C PRO A 48 -15.48 4.69 1.29
N GLU A 49 -14.93 5.28 2.35
CA GLU A 49 -15.24 6.62 2.85
C GLU A 49 -14.85 7.75 1.88
N THR A 50 -13.92 7.48 0.98
CA THR A 50 -13.51 8.43 -0.08
C THR A 50 -14.13 8.11 -1.44
N GLY A 51 -15.11 7.19 -1.47
CA GLY A 51 -15.89 6.86 -2.68
C GLY A 51 -15.24 5.81 -3.59
N PHE A 52 -14.22 5.11 -3.12
CA PHE A 52 -13.62 4.01 -3.86
C PHE A 52 -14.25 2.68 -3.43
N PRO A 53 -14.79 1.86 -4.37
CA PRO A 53 -15.31 0.53 -4.06
C PRO A 53 -14.16 -0.45 -3.87
N THR A 54 -13.68 -0.57 -2.64
CA THR A 54 -12.57 -1.45 -2.29
C THR A 54 -13.05 -2.84 -1.87
N GLY A 55 -12.19 -3.83 -1.99
CA GLY A 55 -12.40 -5.19 -1.47
C GLY A 55 -12.19 -5.30 0.04
N GLY A 56 -12.41 -4.21 0.77
CA GLY A 56 -12.26 -4.15 2.21
C GLY A 56 -10.92 -3.59 2.70
N SER A 57 -10.13 -3.05 1.80
CA SER A 57 -8.83 -2.43 2.06
C SER A 57 -8.91 -0.90 2.03
N LEU A 58 -7.86 -0.26 2.50
CA LEU A 58 -7.68 1.19 2.41
C LEU A 58 -6.21 1.55 2.23
N LEU A 59 -5.97 2.74 1.68
CA LEU A 59 -4.68 3.42 1.66
C LEU A 59 -4.85 4.79 2.28
N MET A 60 -4.00 5.10 3.25
CA MET A 60 -3.93 6.42 3.84
C MET A 60 -2.53 7.01 3.75
N ARG A 61 -2.44 8.33 3.87
CA ARG A 61 -1.21 9.08 4.03
C ARG A 61 -1.24 9.82 5.35
N ALA A 62 -0.12 9.80 6.11
CA ALA A 62 -0.05 10.46 7.40
C ALA A 62 1.28 11.18 7.60
N GLU A 63 1.30 12.12 8.56
CA GLU A 63 2.47 12.92 8.91
C GLU A 63 2.66 12.97 10.42
N ILE A 64 3.93 12.86 10.85
CA ILE A 64 4.36 12.97 12.24
C ILE A 64 5.25 14.21 12.34
N PRO A 65 4.87 15.26 13.09
CA PRO A 65 5.70 16.44 13.31
C PRO A 65 7.04 16.09 13.96
N VAL A 66 8.00 17.00 13.82
CA VAL A 66 9.30 16.86 14.49
C VAL A 66 9.12 16.76 16.01
N GLY A 67 9.76 15.77 16.63
CA GLY A 67 9.67 15.53 18.06
C GLY A 67 8.30 14.96 18.52
N TRP A 68 7.55 14.35 17.62
CA TRP A 68 6.26 13.70 17.91
C TRP A 68 6.31 12.20 17.62
N HIS A 69 5.31 11.51 18.15
CA HIS A 69 5.01 10.12 17.85
C HIS A 69 3.55 9.95 17.40
N THR A 70 3.26 8.86 16.70
CA THR A 70 1.88 8.39 16.48
C THR A 70 1.28 7.90 17.79
N GLY A 71 -0.01 7.63 17.81
CA GLY A 71 -0.61 6.84 18.88
C GLY A 71 0.03 5.46 18.99
N LYS A 72 -0.07 4.84 20.14
CA LYS A 72 0.25 3.43 20.37
C LYS A 72 -1.04 2.62 20.23
N HIS A 73 -1.05 1.65 19.32
CA HIS A 73 -2.27 0.91 19.03
C HIS A 73 -2.01 -0.55 18.64
N ILE A 74 -3.10 -1.31 18.55
CA ILE A 74 -3.13 -2.70 18.08
C ILE A 74 -4.25 -2.79 17.06
N HIS A 75 -3.99 -3.42 15.93
CA HIS A 75 -5.00 -3.77 14.92
C HIS A 75 -4.57 -4.94 14.04
N GLY A 76 -5.19 -5.10 12.88
CA GLY A 76 -4.82 -6.07 11.85
C GLY A 76 -3.43 -5.86 11.26
N GLU A 77 -3.18 -6.54 10.18
CA GLU A 77 -1.91 -6.43 9.45
C GLU A 77 -1.81 -5.06 8.76
N GLU A 78 -0.61 -4.46 8.76
CA GLU A 78 -0.37 -3.17 8.13
C GLU A 78 0.92 -3.19 7.30
N ALA A 79 0.90 -2.49 6.16
CA ALA A 79 2.07 -2.25 5.35
C ALA A 79 2.37 -0.75 5.27
N ILE A 80 3.57 -0.33 5.68
CA ILE A 80 3.97 1.07 5.77
C ILE A 80 5.14 1.35 4.83
N TYR A 81 5.07 2.49 4.13
CA TYR A 81 6.19 3.06 3.37
C TYR A 81 6.52 4.46 3.87
N ILE A 82 7.77 4.70 4.22
CA ILE A 82 8.26 6.00 4.68
C ILE A 82 8.63 6.84 3.45
N GLU A 83 7.83 7.87 3.15
CA GLU A 83 8.08 8.79 2.04
C GLU A 83 9.17 9.82 2.34
N ARG A 84 9.24 10.27 3.60
CA ARG A 84 10.15 11.34 4.05
C ARG A 84 10.42 11.23 5.53
N GLY A 85 11.59 11.75 5.95
CA GLY A 85 11.99 11.84 7.34
C GLY A 85 12.64 10.57 7.87
N GLU A 86 12.98 10.59 9.14
CA GLU A 86 13.66 9.51 9.85
C GLU A 86 13.16 9.38 11.28
N GLY A 87 13.33 8.18 11.86
CA GLY A 87 12.90 7.89 13.21
C GLY A 87 12.97 6.40 13.50
N PHE A 88 12.04 5.90 14.29
CA PHE A 88 11.93 4.47 14.54
C PHE A 88 10.49 4.01 14.76
N LEU A 89 10.25 2.77 14.46
CA LEU A 89 9.08 2.00 14.82
C LEU A 89 9.35 1.26 16.13
N LEU A 90 8.48 1.42 17.11
CA LEU A 90 8.42 0.53 18.27
C LEU A 90 7.35 -0.53 17.98
N LEU A 91 7.75 -1.79 17.90
CA LEU A 91 6.89 -2.94 17.62
C LEU A 91 7.07 -3.99 18.70
N ASP A 92 6.03 -4.24 19.51
CA ASP A 92 6.07 -5.10 20.70
C ASP A 92 7.35 -4.88 21.54
N GLU A 93 7.60 -3.60 21.89
CA GLU A 93 8.76 -3.14 22.67
C GLU A 93 10.13 -3.24 21.98
N LYS A 94 10.18 -3.63 20.71
CA LYS A 94 11.40 -3.67 19.90
C LYS A 94 11.48 -2.50 18.95
N ARG A 95 12.64 -1.85 18.90
CA ARG A 95 12.89 -0.67 18.08
C ARG A 95 13.50 -1.04 16.74
N TYR A 96 12.88 -0.58 15.66
CA TYR A 96 13.34 -0.69 14.29
C TYR A 96 13.53 0.71 13.70
N ASP A 97 14.76 1.10 13.46
CA ASP A 97 15.04 2.43 12.89
C ASP A 97 14.58 2.52 11.44
N PHE A 98 14.11 3.70 11.05
CA PHE A 98 13.72 3.99 9.68
C PHE A 98 14.25 5.32 9.17
N ARG A 99 14.32 5.43 7.89
CA ARG A 99 14.54 6.64 7.11
C ARG A 99 13.67 6.59 5.86
N ARG A 100 13.70 7.64 5.04
CA ARG A 100 13.00 7.65 3.74
C ARG A 100 13.24 6.34 2.98
N ALA A 101 12.21 5.85 2.30
CA ALA A 101 12.19 4.61 1.53
C ALA A 101 12.39 3.32 2.35
N THR A 102 12.11 3.35 3.65
CA THR A 102 11.94 2.15 4.46
C THR A 102 10.52 1.62 4.30
N VAL A 103 10.40 0.32 4.11
CA VAL A 103 9.15 -0.44 4.11
C VAL A 103 9.03 -1.23 5.40
N PHE A 104 7.88 -1.16 6.03
CA PHE A 104 7.52 -2.01 7.17
C PHE A 104 6.34 -2.91 6.84
N HIS A 105 6.33 -4.06 7.46
CA HIS A 105 5.19 -4.95 7.55
C HIS A 105 4.90 -5.25 9.02
N ILE A 106 3.78 -4.73 9.50
CA ILE A 106 3.33 -4.89 10.88
C ILE A 106 2.51 -6.18 10.97
N PRO A 107 2.91 -7.14 11.82
CA PRO A 107 2.16 -8.37 11.99
C PRO A 107 0.79 -8.14 12.63
N TYR A 108 -0.17 -8.98 12.29
CA TYR A 108 -1.51 -8.98 12.85
C TYR A 108 -1.48 -8.97 14.39
N ARG A 109 -2.20 -8.01 14.99
CA ARG A 109 -2.32 -7.80 16.44
C ARG A 109 -1.03 -7.49 17.20
N SER A 110 -0.02 -6.96 16.53
CA SER A 110 1.17 -6.42 17.19
C SER A 110 0.93 -5.01 17.70
N THR A 111 1.43 -4.71 18.89
CA THR A 111 1.44 -3.34 19.42
C THR A 111 2.49 -2.53 18.70
N HIS A 112 2.14 -1.36 18.18
CA HIS A 112 3.11 -0.54 17.46
C HIS A 112 2.88 0.97 17.59
N GLN A 113 3.95 1.72 17.31
CA GLN A 113 4.02 3.17 17.41
C GLN A 113 5.21 3.68 16.62
N LEU A 114 5.05 4.76 15.84
CA LEU A 114 6.13 5.41 15.11
C LEU A 114 6.58 6.70 15.83
N PHE A 115 7.89 6.93 15.86
CA PHE A 115 8.51 8.09 16.48
C PHE A 115 9.32 8.86 15.44
N ASN A 116 9.06 10.16 15.32
CA ASN A 116 9.90 11.07 14.56
C ASN A 116 11.04 11.59 15.46
N THR A 117 12.26 11.18 15.18
CA THR A 117 13.47 11.64 15.89
C THR A 117 14.39 12.46 14.99
N GLY A 118 13.97 12.70 13.75
CA GLY A 118 14.66 13.55 12.79
C GLY A 118 14.37 15.04 12.97
N ASN A 119 14.87 15.84 12.04
CA ASN A 119 14.76 17.29 12.03
C ASN A 119 13.72 17.83 11.03
N GLU A 120 12.97 16.94 10.36
CA GLU A 120 11.86 17.25 9.47
C GLU A 120 10.65 16.38 9.78
N PRO A 121 9.43 16.77 9.36
CA PRO A 121 8.26 15.91 9.50
C PRO A 121 8.45 14.59 8.77
N VAL A 122 8.07 13.48 9.42
CA VAL A 122 7.93 12.17 8.79
C VAL A 122 6.62 12.16 8.01
N SER A 123 6.66 11.72 6.75
CA SER A 123 5.48 11.40 5.95
C SER A 123 5.50 9.93 5.59
N TYR A 124 4.38 9.24 5.71
CA TYR A 124 4.28 7.84 5.41
C TYR A 124 2.94 7.45 4.78
N LEU A 125 2.97 6.37 4.03
CA LEU A 125 1.80 5.68 3.50
C LEU A 125 1.51 4.46 4.37
N SER A 126 0.26 4.20 4.64
CA SER A 126 -0.21 3.03 5.37
C SER A 126 -1.33 2.34 4.59
N GLY A 127 -1.17 1.05 4.38
CA GLY A 127 -2.17 0.16 3.80
C GLY A 127 -2.72 -0.80 4.85
N LEU A 128 -4.03 -0.93 4.92
CA LEU A 128 -4.77 -1.78 5.86
C LEU A 128 -5.88 -2.55 5.16
N ALA A 129 -6.23 -3.71 5.68
CA ALA A 129 -7.41 -4.48 5.25
C ALA A 129 -8.58 -4.37 6.26
N TRP A 130 -8.70 -3.23 6.93
CA TRP A 130 -9.62 -3.02 8.04
C TRP A 130 -11.08 -3.41 7.75
N HIS A 131 -11.63 -2.96 6.61
CA HIS A 131 -13.03 -3.23 6.27
C HIS A 131 -13.28 -4.71 5.98
N LEU A 132 -12.31 -5.40 5.36
CA LEU A 132 -12.39 -6.85 5.16
C LEU A 132 -12.35 -7.59 6.49
N GLU A 133 -11.40 -7.23 7.37
CA GLU A 133 -11.27 -7.84 8.69
C GLU A 133 -12.53 -7.61 9.54
N ALA A 134 -13.10 -6.40 9.49
CA ALA A 134 -14.35 -6.10 10.17
C ALA A 134 -15.53 -6.90 9.59
N PHE A 135 -15.62 -7.03 8.26
CA PHE A 135 -16.67 -7.78 7.59
C PHE A 135 -16.69 -9.27 7.95
N ILE A 136 -15.51 -9.87 8.11
CA ILE A 136 -15.37 -11.28 8.50
C ILE A 136 -15.32 -11.48 10.03
N TYR A 137 -15.65 -10.46 10.82
CA TYR A 137 -15.65 -10.47 12.29
C TYR A 137 -14.27 -10.74 12.93
N MET A 138 -13.20 -10.44 12.21
CA MET A 138 -11.81 -10.48 12.71
C MET A 138 -11.25 -9.09 13.01
N GLY A 139 -11.99 -8.04 12.69
CA GLY A 139 -11.57 -6.67 12.96
C GLY A 139 -11.35 -6.43 14.46
N HIS A 140 -10.17 -5.96 14.79
CA HIS A 140 -9.80 -5.55 16.14
C HIS A 140 -8.98 -4.27 16.04
N MET A 141 -9.34 -3.28 16.83
CA MET A 141 -8.59 -2.04 16.95
C MET A 141 -8.65 -1.55 18.38
N GLU A 142 -7.48 -1.35 18.98
CA GLU A 142 -7.33 -0.86 20.35
C GLU A 142 -6.34 0.30 20.36
N GLN A 143 -6.76 1.45 20.90
CA GLN A 143 -5.90 2.60 21.09
C GLN A 143 -5.42 2.64 22.55
N ILE A 144 -4.12 2.47 22.72
CA ILE A 144 -3.46 2.43 24.05
C ILE A 144 -3.00 3.82 24.45
N GLU A 145 -2.40 4.58 23.52
CA GLU A 145 -1.90 5.93 23.74
C GLU A 145 -2.22 6.81 22.52
N ASP A 146 -2.56 8.06 22.74
CA ASP A 146 -2.83 9.02 21.66
C ASP A 146 -1.53 9.62 21.10
N ALA A 147 -1.56 10.10 19.86
CA ALA A 147 -0.45 10.81 19.24
C ALA A 147 -0.05 12.05 20.05
N GLY A 148 1.24 12.23 20.26
CA GLY A 148 1.76 13.26 21.14
C GLY A 148 3.23 13.62 20.93
N GLN A 149 3.76 14.41 21.86
CA GLN A 149 5.19 14.81 21.88
C GLN A 149 6.05 13.68 22.46
N ASN A 150 7.23 13.52 21.92
CA ASN A 150 8.20 12.54 22.39
C ASN A 150 8.67 12.83 23.81
N ASP A 151 8.70 11.80 24.66
CA ASP A 151 9.49 11.82 25.90
C ASP A 151 10.95 11.43 25.56
N SER A 152 11.80 12.42 25.43
CA SER A 152 13.22 12.21 25.08
C SER A 152 13.99 11.38 26.12
N ALA A 153 13.61 11.46 27.40
CA ALA A 153 14.24 10.66 28.46
C ALA A 153 13.84 9.18 28.40
N GLY A 154 12.57 8.91 28.05
CA GLY A 154 12.06 7.55 27.81
C GLY A 154 12.68 6.92 26.56
N LEU A 155 12.71 7.68 25.46
CA LEU A 155 13.25 7.21 24.17
C LEU A 155 14.72 6.77 24.24
N ALA A 156 15.55 7.46 25.04
CA ALA A 156 16.96 7.10 25.20
C ALA A 156 17.17 5.71 25.83
N LYS A 157 16.14 5.12 26.44
CA LYS A 157 16.19 3.81 27.09
C LYS A 157 15.71 2.67 26.20
N VAL A 158 15.11 2.97 25.05
CA VAL A 158 14.59 1.93 24.14
C VAL A 158 15.76 1.27 23.40
N PRO A 159 16.04 -0.01 23.62
CA PRO A 159 17.15 -0.68 22.95
C PRO A 159 16.83 -0.84 21.45
N ARG A 160 17.83 -0.61 20.62
CA ARG A 160 17.73 -0.82 19.17
C ARG A 160 17.69 -2.33 18.89
N GLU A 161 16.77 -2.76 18.06
CA GLU A 161 16.77 -4.12 17.51
C GLU A 161 17.71 -4.15 16.29
N GLU A 162 18.71 -5.00 16.33
CA GLU A 162 19.66 -5.17 15.23
C GLU A 162 19.10 -6.06 14.12
N SER A 163 18.20 -6.99 14.47
CA SER A 163 17.54 -7.87 13.53
C SER A 163 16.35 -7.18 12.86
N GLN A 164 16.28 -7.26 11.55
CA GLN A 164 15.11 -6.84 10.77
C GLN A 164 13.99 -7.91 10.76
N TYR A 165 14.16 -9.00 11.50
CA TYR A 165 13.27 -10.14 11.48
C TYR A 165 12.53 -10.30 12.81
N TRP A 166 11.26 -10.64 12.71
CA TRP A 166 10.39 -10.95 13.83
C TRP A 166 10.86 -12.23 14.54
N PRO A 167 11.11 -12.18 15.84
CA PRO A 167 11.69 -13.37 16.54
C PRO A 167 10.70 -14.53 16.67
N THR A 168 9.39 -14.26 16.60
CA THR A 168 8.36 -15.29 16.81
C THR A 168 8.30 -16.30 15.67
N ASP A 169 8.40 -15.84 14.42
CA ASP A 169 8.24 -16.71 13.23
C ASP A 169 9.24 -16.44 12.12
N GLY A 170 10.23 -15.58 12.37
CA GLY A 170 11.30 -15.26 11.42
C GLY A 170 10.86 -14.45 10.21
N ARG A 171 9.64 -13.84 10.20
CA ARG A 171 9.25 -12.94 9.13
C ARG A 171 10.05 -11.65 9.20
N ARG A 172 10.29 -11.05 8.05
CA ARG A 172 10.91 -9.73 8.00
C ARG A 172 9.92 -8.64 8.42
N ILE A 173 10.39 -7.68 9.22
CA ILE A 173 9.61 -6.53 9.68
C ILE A 173 9.91 -5.29 8.85
N SER A 174 11.20 -5.07 8.50
CA SER A 174 11.62 -3.87 7.78
C SER A 174 12.61 -4.17 6.67
N ILE A 175 12.61 -3.35 5.64
CA ILE A 175 13.63 -3.31 4.59
C ILE A 175 13.78 -1.87 4.08
N HIS A 176 15.00 -1.46 3.77
CA HIS A 176 15.28 -0.20 3.08
C HIS A 176 15.49 -0.44 1.59
N GLU A 177 15.16 0.54 0.73
CA GLU A 177 15.24 0.40 -0.73
C GLU A 177 16.63 -0.01 -1.24
N GLU A 178 17.70 0.38 -0.56
CA GLU A 178 19.07 -0.03 -0.90
C GLU A 178 19.32 -1.55 -0.75
N GLN A 179 18.44 -2.24 -0.04
CA GLN A 179 18.48 -3.69 0.20
C GLN A 179 17.54 -4.47 -0.72
N PHE A 180 16.81 -3.78 -1.62
CA PHE A 180 15.88 -4.44 -2.50
C PHE A 180 16.62 -5.25 -3.57
N ASP A 181 16.26 -6.52 -3.67
CA ASP A 181 16.73 -7.35 -4.76
C ASP A 181 16.00 -6.98 -6.06
N LEU A 182 16.78 -6.66 -7.10
CA LEU A 182 16.24 -6.46 -8.43
C LEU A 182 15.65 -7.77 -8.95
N SER A 183 14.34 -7.79 -9.16
CA SER A 183 13.62 -9.00 -9.59
C SER A 183 13.55 -9.14 -11.09
N THR A 184 13.40 -8.01 -11.79
CA THR A 184 13.34 -7.97 -13.25
C THR A 184 13.89 -6.64 -13.76
N GLU A 185 14.75 -6.72 -14.78
CA GLU A 185 15.26 -5.55 -15.51
C GLU A 185 15.05 -5.75 -17.00
N THR A 186 14.68 -4.69 -17.68
CA THR A 186 14.52 -4.63 -19.13
C THR A 186 15.11 -3.32 -19.65
N LYS A 187 15.26 -3.19 -20.96
CA LYS A 187 15.67 -1.92 -21.58
C LYS A 187 14.67 -0.76 -21.34
N HIS A 188 13.50 -1.03 -20.74
CA HIS A 188 12.41 -0.06 -20.51
C HIS A 188 12.13 0.22 -19.05
N GLY A 189 12.73 -0.53 -18.12
CA GLY A 189 12.51 -0.30 -16.69
C GLY A 189 12.93 -1.47 -15.81
N ALA A 190 12.67 -1.32 -14.52
CA ALA A 190 13.01 -2.28 -13.50
C ALA A 190 11.85 -2.54 -12.55
N THR A 191 11.79 -3.75 -12.01
CA THR A 191 10.81 -4.12 -10.96
C THR A 191 11.54 -4.75 -9.79
N TYR A 192 11.24 -4.24 -8.60
CA TYR A 192 11.70 -4.75 -7.31
C TYR A 192 10.51 -5.37 -6.59
N PHE A 193 10.44 -6.71 -6.55
CA PHE A 193 9.40 -7.41 -5.79
C PHE A 193 9.81 -7.51 -4.32
N LEU A 194 8.99 -6.98 -3.42
CA LEU A 194 9.24 -6.94 -1.99
C LEU A 194 8.54 -8.09 -1.26
N MET A 195 7.30 -8.34 -1.59
CA MET A 195 6.50 -9.42 -1.02
C MET A 195 5.85 -10.23 -2.14
N GLY A 196 6.12 -11.53 -2.14
CA GLY A 196 5.45 -12.45 -3.04
C GLY A 196 4.51 -13.38 -2.28
N ARG A 197 3.63 -14.08 -3.01
CA ARG A 197 2.69 -15.09 -2.49
C ARG A 197 3.31 -16.11 -1.55
N SER A 198 4.55 -16.50 -1.79
CA SER A 198 5.22 -17.51 -1.02
C SER A 198 5.92 -16.98 0.22
N GLY A 199 5.86 -15.68 0.50
CA GLY A 199 6.63 -15.05 1.56
C GLY A 199 8.14 -15.21 1.44
N LYS A 200 8.64 -15.63 0.26
CA LYS A 200 10.06 -15.96 0.05
C LYS A 200 10.88 -14.78 -0.42
N GLN A 201 10.26 -13.79 -1.07
CA GLN A 201 10.99 -12.61 -1.51
C GLN A 201 11.21 -11.67 -0.33
N ASN A 202 12.46 -11.34 -0.08
CA ASN A 202 12.91 -10.46 1.00
C ASN A 202 12.46 -10.86 2.42
N GLY A 203 11.89 -12.05 2.61
CA GLY A 203 11.53 -12.59 3.94
C GLY A 203 10.22 -12.09 4.55
N PHE A 204 9.45 -11.26 3.86
CA PHE A 204 8.13 -10.83 4.33
C PHE A 204 7.09 -11.95 4.21
N LYS A 205 6.15 -11.97 5.16
CA LYS A 205 4.99 -12.87 5.17
C LYS A 205 3.73 -12.03 5.33
N ALA A 206 3.08 -11.73 4.23
CA ALA A 206 1.83 -10.98 4.20
C ALA A 206 0.63 -11.91 4.08
N THR A 207 -0.46 -11.58 4.80
CA THR A 207 -1.73 -12.29 4.76
C THR A 207 -2.84 -11.43 4.19
N ALA A 208 -2.99 -10.22 4.68
CA ALA A 208 -4.08 -9.32 4.34
C ALA A 208 -3.65 -8.10 3.50
N VAL A 209 -2.47 -7.57 3.72
CA VAL A 209 -1.94 -6.41 3.01
C VAL A 209 -0.44 -6.52 2.79
N ALA A 210 0.04 -6.07 1.65
CA ALA A 210 1.46 -6.06 1.32
C ALA A 210 1.83 -4.84 0.48
N ILE A 211 3.02 -4.27 0.72
CA ILE A 211 3.72 -3.53 -0.32
C ILE A 211 4.44 -4.56 -1.17
N SER A 212 3.90 -4.85 -2.35
CA SER A 212 4.36 -5.98 -3.15
C SER A 212 5.55 -5.67 -4.04
N SER A 213 5.63 -4.45 -4.55
CA SER A 213 6.68 -4.06 -5.50
C SER A 213 6.86 -2.56 -5.63
N ILE A 214 8.04 -2.19 -6.13
CA ILE A 214 8.31 -0.88 -6.72
C ILE A 214 8.62 -1.09 -8.20
N PHE A 215 7.96 -0.33 -9.05
CA PHE A 215 8.23 -0.25 -10.48
C PHE A 215 9.03 1.00 -10.79
N VAL A 216 9.99 0.88 -11.68
CA VAL A 216 10.72 2.00 -12.28
C VAL A 216 10.52 1.87 -13.77
N ASP A 217 9.79 2.81 -14.37
CA ASP A 217 9.54 2.85 -15.80
C ASP A 217 10.36 3.99 -16.44
N LEU A 218 11.16 3.62 -17.43
CA LEU A 218 11.98 4.57 -18.18
C LEU A 218 11.10 5.49 -19.06
N PRO A 219 11.65 6.61 -19.58
CA PRO A 219 10.92 7.49 -20.48
C PRO A 219 10.29 6.75 -21.65
N HIS A 220 9.10 7.19 -22.06
CA HIS A 220 8.35 6.65 -23.22
C HIS A 220 8.13 5.15 -23.17
N SER A 221 7.81 4.61 -22.00
CA SER A 221 7.54 3.19 -21.79
C SER A 221 6.12 2.91 -21.33
N LYS A 222 5.73 1.66 -21.39
CA LYS A 222 4.45 1.16 -20.85
C LYS A 222 4.64 -0.20 -20.20
N SER A 223 3.83 -0.49 -19.17
CA SER A 223 3.74 -1.82 -18.60
C SER A 223 3.07 -2.79 -19.58
N HIS A 224 3.15 -4.09 -19.31
CA HIS A 224 2.29 -5.05 -20.00
C HIS A 224 0.82 -4.87 -19.56
N SER A 225 -0.12 -5.14 -20.49
CA SER A 225 -1.55 -5.16 -20.15
C SER A 225 -1.89 -6.45 -19.42
N HIS A 226 -2.63 -6.34 -18.30
CA HIS A 226 -2.98 -7.48 -17.47
C HIS A 226 -4.25 -7.21 -16.64
N ALA A 227 -4.75 -8.26 -16.00
CA ALA A 227 -5.85 -8.16 -15.05
C ALA A 227 -5.52 -8.98 -13.79
N HIS A 228 -5.87 -8.43 -12.65
CA HIS A 228 -5.74 -9.10 -11.35
C HIS A 228 -6.74 -8.50 -10.34
N PRO A 229 -6.97 -9.13 -9.19
CA PRO A 229 -7.70 -8.49 -8.10
C PRO A 229 -7.10 -7.16 -7.67
N GLU A 230 -7.82 -6.45 -6.81
CA GLU A 230 -7.50 -5.10 -6.36
C GLU A 230 -6.03 -4.85 -6.01
N ALA A 231 -5.54 -3.69 -6.46
CA ALA A 231 -4.25 -3.15 -6.08
C ALA A 231 -4.31 -1.61 -6.07
N TYR A 232 -3.43 -0.99 -5.31
CA TYR A 232 -3.22 0.46 -5.34
C TYR A 232 -1.80 0.75 -5.76
N LEU A 233 -1.65 1.70 -6.67
CA LEU A 233 -0.36 2.22 -7.07
C LEU A 233 -0.24 3.64 -6.52
N TYR A 234 0.90 3.95 -5.93
CA TYR A 234 1.20 5.29 -5.48
C TYR A 234 2.37 5.85 -6.28
N ALA A 235 2.17 7.00 -6.90
CA ALA A 235 3.17 7.66 -7.72
C ALA A 235 4.25 8.31 -6.83
N LEU A 236 5.35 7.59 -6.61
CA LEU A 236 6.50 8.06 -5.84
C LEU A 236 7.27 9.17 -6.56
N GLN A 237 7.32 9.09 -7.90
CA GLN A 237 8.06 10.03 -8.74
C GLN A 237 7.44 10.08 -10.14
N GLY A 238 7.44 11.27 -10.74
CA GLY A 238 7.00 11.47 -12.11
C GLY A 238 5.48 11.61 -12.24
N SER A 239 5.02 11.54 -13.48
CA SER A 239 3.61 11.61 -13.87
C SER A 239 3.36 10.69 -15.06
N GLY A 240 2.14 10.25 -15.22
CA GLY A 240 1.78 9.36 -16.29
C GLY A 240 0.27 9.20 -16.42
N TYR A 241 -0.13 8.11 -17.06
CA TYR A 241 -1.54 7.72 -17.09
C TYR A 241 -1.70 6.21 -17.03
N SER A 242 -2.87 5.80 -16.58
CA SER A 242 -3.27 4.40 -16.59
C SER A 242 -4.52 4.23 -17.44
N GLU A 243 -4.56 3.18 -18.26
CA GLU A 243 -5.78 2.72 -18.89
C GLU A 243 -6.37 1.61 -18.03
N ILE A 244 -7.59 1.82 -17.51
CA ILE A 244 -8.29 0.87 -16.63
C ILE A 244 -9.70 0.68 -17.15
N GLY A 245 -10.07 -0.55 -17.53
CA GLY A 245 -11.37 -0.83 -18.13
C GLY A 245 -11.64 -0.04 -19.41
N GLY A 246 -10.60 0.20 -20.23
CA GLY A 246 -10.69 0.94 -21.48
C GLY A 246 -10.82 2.46 -21.33
N LYS A 247 -10.64 3.00 -20.13
CA LYS A 247 -10.66 4.45 -19.88
C LYS A 247 -9.30 4.91 -19.39
N ARG A 248 -8.87 6.11 -19.85
CA ARG A 248 -7.60 6.73 -19.46
C ARG A 248 -7.77 7.62 -18.24
N TYR A 249 -6.83 7.51 -17.31
CA TYR A 249 -6.76 8.25 -16.05
C TYR A 249 -5.35 8.82 -15.87
N GLU A 250 -5.20 10.13 -15.98
CA GLU A 250 -3.96 10.86 -15.73
C GLU A 250 -3.67 10.89 -14.23
N TRP A 251 -2.39 10.90 -13.86
CA TRP A 251 -1.95 11.05 -12.47
C TRP A 251 -0.56 11.72 -12.39
N ASP A 252 -0.30 12.35 -11.26
CA ASP A 252 0.93 13.05 -10.93
C ASP A 252 1.58 12.41 -9.69
N GLN A 253 2.83 12.77 -9.44
CA GLN A 253 3.52 12.43 -8.20
C GLN A 253 2.67 12.78 -6.98
N GLY A 254 2.56 11.82 -6.04
CA GLY A 254 1.75 11.93 -4.84
C GLY A 254 0.29 11.50 -5.01
N ASP A 255 -0.17 11.18 -6.22
CA ASP A 255 -1.48 10.59 -6.47
C ASP A 255 -1.46 9.08 -6.20
N ALA A 256 -2.60 8.52 -5.86
CA ALA A 256 -2.79 7.07 -5.76
C ALA A 256 -3.81 6.58 -6.79
N ILE A 257 -3.46 5.51 -7.48
CA ILE A 257 -4.26 4.91 -8.55
C ILE A 257 -4.91 3.64 -8.01
N HIS A 258 -6.23 3.53 -8.16
CA HIS A 258 -7.02 2.37 -7.77
C HIS A 258 -7.24 1.44 -8.96
N VAL A 259 -6.63 0.27 -8.93
CA VAL A 259 -7.05 -0.87 -9.73
C VAL A 259 -8.15 -1.58 -8.95
N PRO A 260 -9.43 -1.48 -9.37
CA PRO A 260 -10.54 -1.97 -8.56
C PRO A 260 -10.61 -3.50 -8.52
N PRO A 261 -11.34 -4.07 -7.53
CA PRO A 261 -11.67 -5.49 -7.56
C PRO A 261 -12.45 -5.83 -8.84
N GLY A 262 -12.46 -7.11 -9.25
CA GLY A 262 -13.25 -7.58 -10.40
C GLY A 262 -12.44 -7.87 -11.65
N MET A 263 -11.14 -8.06 -11.56
CA MET A 263 -10.29 -8.50 -12.68
C MET A 263 -10.32 -7.56 -13.90
N MET A 264 -10.37 -6.25 -13.64
CA MET A 264 -10.41 -5.25 -14.70
C MET A 264 -9.05 -5.13 -15.40
N HIS A 265 -9.05 -5.21 -16.72
CA HIS A 265 -7.83 -5.01 -17.51
C HIS A 265 -7.29 -3.61 -17.35
N HIS A 266 -5.97 -3.51 -17.16
CA HIS A 266 -5.28 -2.25 -17.00
C HIS A 266 -3.85 -2.29 -17.52
N GLN A 267 -3.32 -1.10 -17.80
CA GLN A 267 -1.95 -0.86 -18.27
C GLN A 267 -1.50 0.52 -17.79
N HIS A 268 -0.22 0.70 -17.48
CA HIS A 268 0.37 1.93 -17.02
C HIS A 268 1.36 2.46 -18.06
N PHE A 269 1.43 3.79 -18.19
CA PHE A 269 2.18 4.45 -19.24
C PHE A 269 3.00 5.61 -18.67
N ASN A 270 4.29 5.63 -19.03
CA ASN A 270 5.17 6.78 -18.83
C ASN A 270 5.39 7.51 -20.16
N PRO A 271 4.61 8.55 -20.48
CA PRO A 271 4.77 9.30 -21.72
C PRO A 271 5.81 10.42 -21.62
N THR A 272 6.52 10.54 -20.51
CA THR A 272 7.40 11.67 -20.18
C THR A 272 8.86 11.38 -20.56
N ASP A 273 9.70 12.42 -20.55
CA ASP A 273 11.14 12.33 -20.74
C ASP A 273 11.92 11.97 -19.46
N HIS A 274 11.22 11.61 -18.37
CA HIS A 274 11.82 11.32 -17.06
C HIS A 274 11.36 9.97 -16.55
N ASP A 275 12.18 9.34 -15.70
CA ASP A 275 11.82 8.12 -15.01
C ASP A 275 10.59 8.33 -14.12
N MET A 276 9.75 7.31 -14.10
CA MET A 276 8.57 7.19 -13.26
C MET A 276 8.78 6.08 -12.23
N ARG A 277 8.32 6.29 -11.00
CA ARG A 277 8.37 5.27 -9.95
C ARG A 277 7.01 5.13 -9.29
N GLU A 278 6.54 3.90 -9.20
CA GLU A 278 5.27 3.54 -8.55
C GLU A 278 5.49 2.50 -7.46
N LEU A 279 4.87 2.75 -6.31
CA LEU A 279 4.78 1.80 -5.20
C LEU A 279 3.45 1.06 -5.28
N ARG A 280 3.47 -0.27 -5.22
CA ARG A 280 2.28 -1.09 -5.33
C ARG A 280 1.89 -1.73 -4.01
N PHE A 281 0.67 -1.45 -3.57
CA PHE A 281 -0.01 -2.17 -2.50
C PHE A 281 -0.90 -3.26 -3.08
N GLU A 282 -0.90 -4.43 -2.47
CA GLU A 282 -1.78 -5.56 -2.77
C GLU A 282 -2.51 -6.00 -1.51
N TYR A 283 -3.73 -6.49 -1.66
CA TYR A 283 -4.62 -6.79 -0.54
C TYR A 283 -5.09 -8.24 -0.52
N GLY A 284 -5.49 -8.71 0.68
CA GLY A 284 -5.63 -10.11 1.04
C GLY A 284 -6.57 -10.94 0.20
N ILE A 285 -7.65 -10.34 -0.31
CA ILE A 285 -8.57 -11.07 -1.19
C ILE A 285 -7.87 -11.59 -2.45
N ARG A 286 -6.84 -10.87 -2.90
CA ARG A 286 -5.99 -11.28 -4.01
C ARG A 286 -5.26 -12.59 -3.71
N TYR A 287 -4.68 -12.73 -2.52
CA TYR A 287 -3.93 -13.94 -2.15
C TYR A 287 -4.82 -15.16 -2.03
N TRP A 288 -6.08 -14.99 -1.62
CA TRP A 288 -7.03 -16.08 -1.51
C TRP A 288 -7.65 -16.47 -2.86
N ILE A 289 -8.06 -15.48 -3.68
CA ILE A 289 -8.72 -15.73 -4.95
C ILE A 289 -7.74 -16.17 -6.03
N VAL A 290 -6.54 -15.63 -6.05
CA VAL A 290 -5.57 -15.93 -7.10
C VAL A 290 -5.12 -17.39 -7.06
N ASP A 291 -5.04 -18.01 -5.88
CA ASP A 291 -4.72 -19.44 -5.77
C ASP A 291 -5.88 -20.33 -6.25
N GLN A 292 -7.13 -19.90 -6.03
CA GLN A 292 -8.33 -20.64 -6.43
C GLN A 292 -8.64 -20.49 -7.92
N TRP A 293 -8.42 -19.32 -8.50
CA TRP A 293 -8.89 -19.00 -9.85
C TRP A 293 -7.80 -19.03 -10.90
N LYS A 294 -6.54 -19.19 -10.56
CA LYS A 294 -5.43 -18.83 -11.45
C LYS A 294 -5.66 -17.41 -12.00
N GLY A 295 -6.19 -16.53 -11.16
CA GLY A 295 -6.87 -15.28 -11.48
C GLY A 295 -5.94 -14.12 -11.82
N TYR A 296 -4.74 -14.43 -12.30
CA TYR A 296 -3.86 -13.45 -12.91
C TYR A 296 -3.87 -13.71 -14.42
N THR A 297 -4.52 -12.83 -15.16
CA THR A 297 -4.57 -12.89 -16.61
C THR A 297 -3.66 -11.80 -17.16
N THR A 298 -2.61 -12.19 -17.87
CA THR A 298 -1.78 -11.28 -18.65
C THR A 298 -2.16 -11.48 -20.11
N ILE A 299 -2.60 -10.43 -20.79
CA ILE A 299 -2.91 -10.47 -22.21
C ILE A 299 -1.61 -10.69 -23.00
N ASP A 300 -0.54 -10.05 -22.56
CA ASP A 300 0.79 -10.09 -23.19
C ASP A 300 1.77 -10.89 -22.35
N ARG A 301 1.58 -12.20 -22.25
CA ARG A 301 2.39 -13.10 -21.38
C ARG A 301 3.89 -13.01 -21.62
N HIS A 302 4.32 -12.52 -22.76
CA HIS A 302 5.72 -12.43 -23.17
C HIS A 302 6.24 -10.99 -23.27
N MET A 303 5.39 -9.99 -23.08
CA MET A 303 5.77 -8.60 -23.13
C MET A 303 6.02 -8.08 -21.74
N LYS A 304 7.27 -7.90 -21.41
CA LYS A 304 7.75 -7.01 -20.36
C LYS A 304 7.41 -5.58 -20.80
N ALA A 305 7.66 -4.58 -19.97
CA ALA A 305 7.47 -3.19 -20.37
C ALA A 305 7.99 -2.94 -21.80
N THR A 306 7.16 -2.33 -22.63
CA THR A 306 7.47 -2.08 -24.05
C THR A 306 7.56 -0.59 -24.30
N HIS A 307 8.22 -0.19 -25.39
CA HIS A 307 8.23 1.19 -25.81
C HIS A 307 6.83 1.64 -26.27
N LEU A 308 6.47 2.93 -26.11
CA LEU A 308 5.13 3.44 -26.47
C LEU A 308 4.83 3.31 -27.97
N ASP A 309 5.87 3.32 -28.80
CA ASP A 309 5.78 3.25 -30.27
C ASP A 309 5.78 1.82 -30.81
N ASP A 310 5.92 0.80 -29.94
CA ASP A 310 5.84 -0.62 -30.31
C ASP A 310 4.38 -1.11 -30.21
#